data_6250af245695f68b65d425a08ee09b3a
#
_entry.id   6250af245695f68b65d425a08ee09b3a
#
_cell.length_a   1.000
_cell.length_b   1.000
_cell.length_c   1.000
_cell.angle_alpha   90.00
_cell.angle_beta   90.00
_cell.angle_gamma   90.00
#
_symmetry.space_group_name_H-M   'P 1'
#
loop_
_entity.id
_entity.type
_entity.pdbx_description
1 polymer ?
#
loop_
_entity_poly.entity_id
_entity_poly.type
_entity_poly.pdbx_seq_one_letter_code
_entity_poly.pdbx_strand_id
1 'polypeptide(L)'
;NAVVTPVHNQQDICASCWAFVTADSVASRWAVLNGGQLPVEDMSVKQLMACDTQDNGCNTGNMYTAYDWIGDNGGFATRKDYNDPKYISAGPEDDDTATCRNDPDLRLALDTPAMCDVKMTGGNVALMEAVRGAGPIAIGINANNLQFYESGVINAASCPPAGRGIQSINHAALLVGWGEENGVKYWLVKNSYGLGFGENGYFRLERAAPSPD
;
A
#
# COMPACT_ATOMS: atom_id res chain seq x y z
N ASN A 1 8.15 -4.10 13.09
CA ASN A 1 6.73 -4.19 13.46
C ASN A 1 6.16 -5.51 12.95
N ALA A 2 5.57 -6.31 13.84
CA ALA A 2 5.03 -7.63 13.51
C ALA A 2 3.81 -7.61 12.57
N VAL A 3 3.28 -6.42 12.28
CA VAL A 3 2.10 -6.23 11.42
C VAL A 3 2.40 -5.55 10.07
N VAL A 4 3.66 -5.29 9.78
CA VAL A 4 4.07 -4.71 8.49
C VAL A 4 4.71 -5.80 7.65
N THR A 5 4.17 -6.03 6.46
CA THR A 5 4.71 -6.99 5.49
C THR A 5 6.13 -6.62 5.05
N PRO A 6 6.93 -7.56 4.53
CA PRO A 6 8.23 -7.25 3.93
C PRO A 6 8.12 -6.20 2.82
N VAL A 7 9.24 -5.53 2.51
CA VAL A 7 9.31 -4.62 1.37
C VAL A 7 9.35 -5.42 0.08
N HIS A 8 8.45 -5.10 -0.83
CA HIS A 8 8.36 -5.71 -2.14
C HIS A 8 8.91 -4.79 -3.24
N ASN A 9 9.09 -5.31 -4.44
CA ASN A 9 9.50 -4.56 -5.62
C ASN A 9 8.51 -4.80 -6.77
N GLN A 10 7.75 -3.75 -7.13
CA GLN A 10 6.82 -3.78 -8.25
C GLN A 10 7.50 -3.66 -9.61
N GLN A 11 8.78 -3.26 -9.62
CA GLN A 11 9.58 -2.90 -10.81
C GLN A 11 8.99 -1.72 -11.62
N ASP A 12 9.84 -1.10 -12.45
CA ASP A 12 9.50 0.14 -13.18
C ASP A 12 8.56 -0.06 -14.37
N ILE A 13 8.31 -1.30 -14.74
CA ILE A 13 7.58 -1.69 -15.95
C ILE A 13 6.12 -2.02 -15.72
N CYS A 14 5.68 -2.05 -14.46
CA CYS A 14 4.32 -2.41 -14.07
C CYS A 14 3.76 -1.40 -13.07
N ALA A 15 2.70 -0.70 -13.44
CA ALA A 15 2.02 0.26 -12.58
C ALA A 15 1.12 -0.44 -11.53
N SER A 16 1.67 -1.40 -10.80
CA SER A 16 0.97 -2.26 -9.84
C SER A 16 1.01 -1.78 -8.39
N CYS A 17 1.47 -0.56 -8.12
CA CYS A 17 1.53 0.00 -6.76
C CYS A 17 0.20 -0.12 -6.01
N TRP A 18 -0.93 0.04 -6.71
CA TRP A 18 -2.27 -0.13 -6.17
C TRP A 18 -2.50 -1.53 -5.59
N ALA A 19 -2.09 -2.59 -6.30
CA ALA A 19 -2.25 -3.97 -5.89
C ALA A 19 -1.31 -4.34 -4.74
N PHE A 20 -0.06 -3.87 -4.77
CA PHE A 20 0.90 -4.07 -3.69
C PHE A 20 0.43 -3.45 -2.38
N VAL A 21 0.03 -2.17 -2.42
CA VAL A 21 -0.38 -1.49 -1.19
C VAL A 21 -1.70 -2.02 -0.65
N THR A 22 -2.63 -2.45 -1.53
CA THR A 22 -3.88 -3.09 -1.12
C THR A 22 -3.59 -4.42 -0.42
N ALA A 23 -2.79 -5.29 -1.02
CA ALA A 23 -2.40 -6.56 -0.42
C ALA A 23 -1.69 -6.37 0.94
N ASP A 24 -0.74 -5.44 1.01
CA ASP A 24 0.00 -5.11 2.23
C ASP A 24 -0.90 -4.57 3.35
N SER A 25 -1.84 -3.70 3.02
CA SER A 25 -2.76 -3.12 4.01
C SER A 25 -3.72 -4.16 4.57
N VAL A 26 -4.23 -5.05 3.71
CA VAL A 26 -5.11 -6.15 4.12
C VAL A 26 -4.37 -7.15 5.00
N ALA A 27 -3.16 -7.56 4.62
CA ALA A 27 -2.32 -8.43 5.44
C ALA A 27 -2.03 -7.80 6.80
N SER A 28 -1.73 -6.51 6.83
CA SER A 28 -1.48 -5.75 8.07
C SER A 28 -2.73 -5.68 8.94
N ARG A 29 -3.89 -5.41 8.35
CA ARG A 29 -5.17 -5.38 9.07
C ARG A 29 -5.53 -6.74 9.64
N TRP A 30 -5.37 -7.79 8.85
CA TRP A 30 -5.57 -9.17 9.30
C TRP A 30 -4.67 -9.47 10.51
N ALA A 31 -3.39 -9.10 10.46
CA ALA A 31 -2.46 -9.27 11.56
C ALA A 31 -2.91 -8.54 12.84
N VAL A 32 -3.38 -7.31 12.72
CA VAL A 32 -3.90 -6.54 13.88
C VAL A 32 -5.08 -7.27 14.53
N LEU A 33 -5.98 -7.83 13.74
CA LEU A 33 -7.16 -8.55 14.23
C LEU A 33 -6.82 -9.94 14.81
N ASN A 34 -5.72 -10.54 14.36
CA ASN A 34 -5.29 -11.89 14.75
C ASN A 34 -4.08 -11.89 15.70
N GLY A 35 -4.02 -10.95 16.65
CA GLY A 35 -3.03 -10.93 17.71
C GLY A 35 -1.65 -10.42 17.33
N GLY A 36 -1.55 -9.69 16.23
CA GLY A 36 -0.31 -9.02 15.78
C GLY A 36 0.64 -9.91 15.00
N GLN A 37 0.16 -11.02 14.45
CA GLN A 37 0.94 -11.90 13.58
C GLN A 37 0.44 -11.77 12.14
N LEU A 38 1.36 -11.52 11.21
CA LEU A 38 1.05 -11.56 9.77
C LEU A 38 0.56 -12.97 9.38
N PRO A 39 -0.24 -13.08 8.30
CA PRO A 39 -0.45 -14.36 7.64
C PRO A 39 0.92 -15.03 7.39
N VAL A 40 0.96 -16.35 7.38
CA VAL A 40 2.20 -17.12 7.17
C VAL A 40 2.89 -16.72 5.86
N GLU A 41 2.10 -16.26 4.90
CA GLU A 41 2.54 -15.72 3.62
C GLU A 41 1.83 -14.39 3.36
N ASP A 42 2.46 -13.49 2.60
CA ASP A 42 1.83 -12.24 2.16
C ASP A 42 0.59 -12.51 1.31
N MET A 43 -0.29 -11.53 1.20
CA MET A 43 -1.45 -11.63 0.32
C MET A 43 -1.04 -11.56 -1.16
N SER A 44 -1.80 -12.24 -2.02
CA SER A 44 -1.47 -12.36 -3.44
C SER A 44 -1.74 -11.09 -4.24
N VAL A 45 -0.70 -10.39 -4.59
CA VAL A 45 -0.75 -9.27 -5.56
C VAL A 45 -1.18 -9.77 -6.93
N LYS A 46 -0.72 -10.97 -7.30
CA LYS A 46 -1.04 -11.59 -8.60
C LYS A 46 -2.53 -11.84 -8.77
N GLN A 47 -3.20 -12.33 -7.73
CA GLN A 47 -4.65 -12.53 -7.82
C GLN A 47 -5.39 -11.22 -8.04
N LEU A 48 -5.03 -10.15 -7.33
CA LEU A 48 -5.61 -8.83 -7.57
C LEU A 48 -5.43 -8.41 -9.03
N MET A 49 -4.20 -8.46 -9.53
CA MET A 49 -3.89 -8.03 -10.90
C MET A 49 -4.57 -8.87 -11.97
N ALA A 50 -4.79 -10.17 -11.73
CA ALA A 50 -5.39 -11.08 -12.70
C ALA A 50 -6.92 -11.16 -12.62
N CYS A 51 -7.48 -10.98 -11.43
CA CYS A 51 -8.90 -11.24 -11.17
C CYS A 51 -9.74 -10.00 -10.96
N ASP A 52 -9.15 -8.90 -10.52
CA ASP A 52 -9.88 -7.64 -10.38
C ASP A 52 -10.11 -7.01 -11.75
N THR A 53 -11.34 -7.14 -12.21
CA THR A 53 -11.77 -6.63 -13.52
C THR A 53 -12.17 -5.16 -13.50
N GLN A 54 -12.19 -4.53 -12.34
CA GLN A 54 -12.43 -3.09 -12.20
C GLN A 54 -11.14 -2.29 -12.39
N ASP A 55 -10.00 -2.96 -12.20
CA ASP A 55 -8.67 -2.41 -12.39
C ASP A 55 -7.97 -3.03 -13.62
N ASN A 56 -6.86 -2.45 -14.04
CA ASN A 56 -6.23 -2.78 -15.33
C ASN A 56 -4.81 -3.33 -15.18
N GLY A 57 -4.61 -4.20 -14.19
CA GLY A 57 -3.35 -4.93 -13.97
C GLY A 57 -2.13 -4.02 -13.90
N CYS A 58 -1.17 -4.22 -14.82
CA CYS A 58 0.05 -3.41 -14.92
C CYS A 58 -0.14 -2.00 -15.51
N ASN A 59 -1.28 -1.69 -16.11
CA ASN A 59 -1.46 -0.39 -16.75
C ASN A 59 -1.89 0.69 -15.75
N THR A 60 -2.80 0.35 -14.85
CA THR A 60 -3.26 1.25 -13.78
C THR A 60 -4.24 0.51 -12.87
N GLY A 61 -4.48 1.05 -11.69
CA GLY A 61 -5.51 0.58 -10.78
C GLY A 61 -5.73 1.55 -9.63
N ASN A 62 -6.74 1.24 -8.83
CA ASN A 62 -7.13 2.06 -7.70
C ASN A 62 -7.38 1.16 -6.48
N MET A 63 -6.85 1.56 -5.34
CA MET A 63 -7.03 0.85 -4.07
C MET A 63 -8.50 0.72 -3.68
N TYR A 64 -9.35 1.71 -4.00
CA TYR A 64 -10.78 1.66 -3.67
C TYR A 64 -11.50 0.54 -4.42
N THR A 65 -11.32 0.45 -5.73
CA THR A 65 -11.87 -0.62 -6.56
C THR A 65 -11.34 -1.98 -6.15
N ALA A 66 -10.04 -2.07 -5.83
CA ALA A 66 -9.44 -3.30 -5.33
C ALA A 66 -10.04 -3.76 -3.98
N TYR A 67 -10.31 -2.85 -3.05
CA TYR A 67 -10.98 -3.20 -1.79
C TYR A 67 -12.43 -3.63 -2.02
N ASP A 68 -13.16 -2.97 -2.92
CA ASP A 68 -14.52 -3.35 -3.28
C ASP A 68 -14.53 -4.76 -3.89
N TRP A 69 -13.60 -5.04 -4.82
CA TRP A 69 -13.45 -6.38 -5.39
C TRP A 69 -13.15 -7.44 -4.32
N ILE A 70 -12.25 -7.16 -3.37
CA ILE A 70 -11.93 -8.08 -2.26
C ILE A 70 -13.18 -8.35 -1.42
N GLY A 71 -13.97 -7.33 -1.12
CA GLY A 71 -15.21 -7.44 -0.36
C GLY A 71 -16.24 -8.30 -1.08
N ASP A 72 -16.50 -8.02 -2.34
CA ASP A 72 -17.45 -8.76 -3.19
C ASP A 72 -17.00 -10.21 -3.40
N ASN A 73 -15.68 -10.43 -3.48
CA ASN A 73 -15.07 -11.75 -3.63
C ASN A 73 -15.07 -12.56 -2.33
N GLY A 74 -15.36 -11.95 -1.17
CA GLY A 74 -15.29 -12.60 0.14
C GLY A 74 -13.88 -12.91 0.63
N GLY A 75 -12.90 -12.10 0.22
CA GLY A 75 -11.49 -12.27 0.50
C GLY A 75 -10.66 -12.61 -0.74
N PHE A 76 -9.36 -12.86 -0.54
CA PHE A 76 -8.47 -13.31 -1.60
C PHE A 76 -7.33 -14.18 -1.04
N ALA A 77 -6.58 -14.83 -1.92
CA ALA A 77 -5.59 -15.83 -1.56
C ALA A 77 -4.31 -15.22 -0.99
N THR A 78 -3.59 -15.99 -0.19
CA THR A 78 -2.19 -15.68 0.11
C THR A 78 -1.33 -15.93 -1.13
N ARG A 79 -0.13 -15.35 -1.15
CA ARG A 79 0.85 -15.61 -2.22
C ARG A 79 1.13 -17.07 -2.43
N LYS A 80 1.30 -17.82 -1.35
CA LYS A 80 1.58 -19.25 -1.37
C LYS A 80 0.44 -20.04 -2.03
N ASP A 81 -0.79 -19.76 -1.60
CA ASP A 81 -1.95 -20.51 -2.09
C ASP A 81 -2.27 -20.19 -3.55
N TYR A 82 -2.02 -18.94 -3.95
CA TYR A 82 -2.15 -18.55 -5.35
C TYR A 82 -0.98 -19.00 -6.22
N ASN A 83 0.10 -19.46 -5.62
CA ASN A 83 1.33 -19.89 -6.29
C ASN A 83 1.94 -18.77 -7.16
N ASP A 84 2.22 -17.62 -6.54
CA ASP A 84 2.88 -16.49 -7.19
C ASP A 84 4.34 -16.28 -6.70
N PRO A 85 5.23 -17.25 -6.88
CA PRO A 85 6.59 -17.21 -6.35
C PRO A 85 7.44 -16.10 -6.98
N LYS A 86 7.02 -15.58 -8.12
CA LYS A 86 7.78 -14.61 -8.91
C LYS A 86 7.53 -13.15 -8.55
N TYR A 87 6.51 -12.85 -7.74
CA TYR A 87 6.13 -11.46 -7.41
C TYR A 87 7.12 -10.69 -6.54
N ILE A 88 8.13 -11.33 -6.01
CA ILE A 88 9.26 -10.62 -5.40
C ILE A 88 10.11 -9.94 -6.48
N SER A 89 9.95 -10.36 -7.74
CA SER A 89 10.76 -9.91 -8.87
C SER A 89 9.98 -9.87 -10.20
N ALA A 90 8.72 -9.42 -10.18
CA ALA A 90 7.90 -9.38 -11.39
C ALA A 90 8.58 -8.60 -12.51
N GLY A 91 8.97 -9.32 -13.55
CA GLY A 91 9.37 -8.77 -14.84
C GLY A 91 8.19 -8.69 -15.81
N PRO A 92 8.31 -8.02 -16.97
CA PRO A 92 7.27 -7.96 -17.98
C PRO A 92 6.88 -9.31 -18.56
N GLU A 93 7.74 -10.30 -18.38
CA GLU A 93 7.50 -11.70 -18.76
C GLU A 93 6.50 -12.39 -17.82
N ASP A 94 6.24 -11.80 -16.68
CA ASP A 94 5.19 -12.19 -15.75
C ASP A 94 3.91 -11.37 -16.00
N ASP A 95 3.70 -10.95 -17.25
CA ASP A 95 2.47 -10.31 -17.72
C ASP A 95 1.28 -11.14 -17.30
N ASP A 96 0.67 -10.64 -16.24
CA ASP A 96 -0.44 -11.33 -15.65
C ASP A 96 -1.79 -10.83 -16.10
N THR A 97 -1.94 -10.78 -17.35
CA THR A 97 -3.15 -11.22 -18.02
C THR A 97 -3.31 -12.75 -17.88
N ALA A 98 -2.50 -13.38 -16.99
CA ALA A 98 -2.65 -14.76 -16.61
C ALA A 98 -4.10 -15.02 -16.21
N THR A 99 -4.65 -16.09 -16.70
CA THR A 99 -6.02 -16.51 -16.44
C THR A 99 -6.33 -16.42 -14.95
N CYS A 100 -7.27 -15.58 -14.57
CA CYS A 100 -7.72 -15.45 -13.20
C CYS A 100 -8.09 -16.81 -12.63
N ARG A 101 -7.46 -17.18 -11.53
CA ARG A 101 -7.82 -18.36 -10.74
C ARG A 101 -8.48 -17.89 -9.45
N ASN A 102 -9.78 -17.73 -9.50
CA ASN A 102 -10.57 -17.25 -8.37
C ASN A 102 -11.25 -18.41 -7.63
N ASP A 103 -10.43 -19.27 -7.03
CA ASP A 103 -10.88 -20.43 -6.26
C ASP A 103 -11.33 -19.99 -4.85
N PRO A 104 -12.60 -20.20 -4.47
CA PRO A 104 -13.10 -19.84 -3.16
C PRO A 104 -12.37 -20.52 -1.99
N ASP A 105 -11.87 -21.73 -2.20
CA ASP A 105 -11.21 -22.51 -1.15
C ASP A 105 -9.81 -21.96 -0.79
N LEU A 106 -9.24 -21.10 -1.64
CA LEU A 106 -7.95 -20.48 -1.42
C LEU A 106 -8.06 -19.12 -0.71
N ARG A 107 -9.27 -18.57 -0.52
CA ARG A 107 -9.47 -17.24 0.02
C ARG A 107 -9.23 -17.23 1.51
N LEU A 108 -8.36 -16.33 1.95
CA LEU A 108 -8.33 -15.95 3.36
C LEU A 108 -9.58 -15.11 3.64
N ALA A 109 -10.50 -15.67 4.43
CA ALA A 109 -11.72 -14.99 4.79
C ALA A 109 -11.40 -13.72 5.60
N LEU A 110 -11.94 -12.61 5.16
CA LEU A 110 -11.80 -11.34 5.83
C LEU A 110 -13.15 -11.00 6.47
N ASP A 111 -13.27 -11.20 7.77
CA ASP A 111 -14.48 -10.92 8.57
C ASP A 111 -14.75 -9.41 8.72
N THR A 112 -14.33 -8.59 7.78
CA THR A 112 -14.45 -7.15 7.91
C THR A 112 -15.07 -6.51 6.69
N PRO A 113 -15.93 -5.48 6.88
CA PRO A 113 -16.30 -4.62 5.79
C PRO A 113 -15.02 -4.03 5.19
N ALA A 114 -14.91 -4.13 3.92
CA ALA A 114 -13.67 -4.02 3.20
C ALA A 114 -12.97 -2.67 3.35
N MET A 115 -13.68 -1.58 3.53
CA MET A 115 -13.07 -0.27 3.51
C MET A 115 -13.63 0.67 4.58
N CYS A 116 -12.72 1.28 5.35
CA CYS A 116 -13.04 2.45 6.17
C CYS A 116 -12.22 3.63 5.66
N ASP A 117 -12.87 4.61 5.06
CA ASP A 117 -12.22 5.87 4.76
C ASP A 117 -11.84 6.61 6.04
N VAL A 118 -10.58 6.94 6.16
CA VAL A 118 -10.13 7.87 7.21
C VAL A 118 -10.47 9.27 6.76
N LYS A 119 -11.60 9.79 7.25
CA LYS A 119 -11.96 11.18 7.00
C LYS A 119 -10.96 12.11 7.70
N MET A 120 -10.23 12.89 6.93
CA MET A 120 -9.18 13.81 7.41
C MET A 120 -9.74 15.05 8.14
N THR A 121 -10.99 15.07 8.56
CA THR A 121 -11.59 16.17 9.33
C THR A 121 -10.91 16.43 10.68
N GLY A 122 -10.11 15.48 11.16
CA GLY A 122 -9.25 15.63 12.35
C GLY A 122 -7.76 15.83 12.03
N GLY A 123 -7.40 16.02 10.76
CA GLY A 123 -6.02 16.24 10.32
C GLY A 123 -5.06 15.12 10.73
N ASN A 124 -3.84 15.50 11.07
CA ASN A 124 -2.78 14.56 11.45
C ASN A 124 -3.14 13.68 12.66
N VAL A 125 -3.93 14.17 13.60
CA VAL A 125 -4.32 13.41 14.80
C VAL A 125 -5.23 12.25 14.42
N ALA A 126 -6.24 12.49 13.61
CA ALA A 126 -7.15 11.44 13.14
C ALA A 126 -6.39 10.34 12.36
N LEU A 127 -5.43 10.73 11.53
CA LEU A 127 -4.62 9.78 10.79
C LEU A 127 -3.70 8.96 11.71
N MET A 128 -3.11 9.58 12.73
CA MET A 128 -2.31 8.86 13.74
C MET A 128 -3.17 7.87 14.53
N GLU A 129 -4.38 8.25 14.92
CA GLU A 129 -5.33 7.37 15.62
C GLU A 129 -5.76 6.20 14.73
N ALA A 130 -6.03 6.45 13.46
CA ALA A 130 -6.37 5.42 12.49
C ALA A 130 -5.23 4.39 12.32
N VAL A 131 -4.00 4.85 12.10
CA VAL A 131 -2.83 3.95 12.00
C VAL A 131 -2.61 3.17 13.31
N ARG A 132 -2.84 3.79 14.46
CA ARG A 132 -2.71 3.12 15.76
C ARG A 132 -3.77 2.04 15.97
N GLY A 133 -5.01 2.31 15.59
CA GLY A 133 -6.16 1.42 15.84
C GLY A 133 -6.38 0.37 14.75
N ALA A 134 -6.20 0.76 13.49
CA ALA A 134 -6.44 -0.12 12.35
C ALA A 134 -5.17 -0.81 11.81
N GLY A 135 -4.00 -0.27 12.13
CA GLY A 135 -2.73 -0.69 11.53
C GLY A 135 -2.33 0.18 10.33
N PRO A 136 -1.38 -0.27 9.51
CA PRO A 136 -0.94 0.40 8.31
C PRO A 136 -2.10 0.76 7.34
N ILE A 137 -2.01 1.92 6.72
CA ILE A 137 -3.06 2.50 5.87
C ILE A 137 -2.52 2.75 4.47
N ALA A 138 -3.27 2.32 3.46
CA ALA A 138 -2.98 2.64 2.06
C ALA A 138 -3.23 4.13 1.80
N ILE A 139 -2.28 4.80 1.17
CA ILE A 139 -2.34 6.22 0.82
C ILE A 139 -1.99 6.45 -0.64
N GLY A 140 -2.63 7.44 -1.25
CA GLY A 140 -2.25 7.95 -2.55
C GLY A 140 -1.34 9.18 -2.41
N ILE A 141 -0.29 9.25 -3.20
CA ILE A 141 0.70 10.33 -3.18
C ILE A 141 1.06 10.81 -4.59
N ASN A 142 1.65 12.01 -4.67
CA ASN A 142 2.40 12.44 -5.85
C ASN A 142 3.86 12.04 -5.68
N ALA A 143 4.32 11.10 -6.51
CA ALA A 143 5.65 10.52 -6.44
C ALA A 143 6.63 11.05 -7.50
N ASN A 144 6.34 12.17 -8.18
CA ASN A 144 7.13 12.65 -9.31
C ASN A 144 8.64 12.79 -9.04
N ASN A 145 9.04 13.12 -7.81
CA ASN A 145 10.44 13.25 -7.41
C ASN A 145 10.89 12.13 -6.45
N LEU A 146 10.01 11.20 -6.12
CA LEU A 146 10.29 10.17 -5.12
C LEU A 146 11.41 9.22 -5.56
N GLN A 147 11.57 9.00 -6.84
CA GLN A 147 12.62 8.15 -7.41
C GLN A 147 14.06 8.59 -7.06
N PHE A 148 14.25 9.86 -6.68
CA PHE A 148 15.55 10.42 -6.29
C PHE A 148 15.76 10.44 -4.76
N TYR A 149 14.81 9.91 -4.01
CA TYR A 149 14.92 9.90 -2.56
C TYR A 149 15.94 8.86 -2.08
N GLU A 150 16.90 9.31 -1.30
CA GLU A 150 17.90 8.46 -0.67
C GLU A 150 17.64 8.33 0.84
N SER A 151 17.51 9.44 1.55
CA SER A 151 17.30 9.45 3.01
C SER A 151 16.82 10.81 3.53
N GLY A 152 16.41 10.85 4.80
CA GLY A 152 15.99 12.05 5.51
C GLY A 152 14.50 12.33 5.40
N VAL A 153 14.05 13.46 5.95
CA VAL A 153 12.64 13.85 5.90
C VAL A 153 12.40 14.75 4.68
N ILE A 154 11.57 14.29 3.74
CA ILE A 154 11.11 15.09 2.60
C ILE A 154 10.22 16.19 3.16
N ASN A 155 10.63 17.45 3.04
CA ASN A 155 9.87 18.60 3.53
C ASN A 155 8.90 19.13 2.46
N ALA A 156 7.94 19.96 2.90
CA ALA A 156 6.92 20.53 2.02
C ALA A 156 7.51 21.38 0.88
N ALA A 157 8.66 22.02 1.09
CA ALA A 157 9.34 22.82 0.07
C ALA A 157 9.98 21.96 -1.03
N SER A 158 10.30 20.70 -0.72
CA SER A 158 10.84 19.71 -1.68
C SER A 158 9.73 19.00 -2.47
N CYS A 159 8.49 19.09 -2.00
CA CYS A 159 7.35 18.56 -2.74
C CYS A 159 7.03 19.52 -3.90
N PRO A 160 6.84 19.00 -5.13
CA PRO A 160 6.32 19.84 -6.20
C PRO A 160 4.98 20.41 -5.74
N PRO A 161 4.66 21.67 -6.12
CA PRO A 161 3.37 22.24 -5.77
C PRO A 161 2.29 21.27 -6.25
N ALA A 162 1.60 20.66 -5.32
CA ALA A 162 0.51 19.77 -5.62
C ALA A 162 -0.50 20.54 -6.47
N GLY A 163 -0.67 20.13 -7.71
CA GLY A 163 -1.90 20.46 -8.40
C GLY A 163 -3.01 20.04 -7.44
N ARG A 164 -3.84 20.98 -7.02
CA ARG A 164 -4.92 20.68 -6.07
C ARG A 164 -5.89 19.71 -6.72
N GLY A 165 -5.90 18.46 -6.24
CA GLY A 165 -6.86 17.47 -6.66
C GLY A 165 -6.28 16.07 -6.84
N ILE A 166 -7.17 15.12 -6.91
CA ILE A 166 -6.91 13.68 -7.09
C ILE A 166 -6.09 13.39 -8.37
N GLN A 167 -6.14 14.28 -9.36
CA GLN A 167 -5.41 14.15 -10.64
C GLN A 167 -3.87 14.27 -10.51
N SER A 168 -3.37 14.74 -9.38
CA SER A 168 -1.91 14.78 -9.12
C SER A 168 -1.40 13.53 -8.42
N ILE A 169 -2.29 12.63 -7.98
CA ILE A 169 -1.93 11.37 -7.35
C ILE A 169 -1.55 10.38 -8.45
N ASN A 170 -0.34 9.86 -8.40
CA ASN A 170 0.19 8.94 -9.40
C ASN A 170 0.88 7.71 -8.79
N HIS A 171 0.82 7.56 -7.47
CA HIS A 171 1.44 6.43 -6.78
C HIS A 171 0.65 6.07 -5.51
N ALA A 172 0.68 4.79 -5.17
CA ALA A 172 0.12 4.24 -3.95
C ALA A 172 1.22 3.68 -3.05
N ALA A 173 1.17 4.00 -1.76
CA ALA A 173 2.15 3.57 -0.77
C ALA A 173 1.48 3.26 0.58
N LEU A 174 2.18 2.61 1.50
CA LEU A 174 1.64 2.19 2.78
C LEU A 174 2.15 3.08 3.91
N LEU A 175 1.27 3.84 4.53
CA LEU A 175 1.57 4.58 5.75
C LEU A 175 1.66 3.62 6.93
N VAL A 176 2.85 3.47 7.53
CA VAL A 176 3.10 2.48 8.58
C VAL A 176 3.33 3.09 9.95
N GLY A 177 3.51 4.39 10.04
CA GLY A 177 3.76 5.05 11.32
C GLY A 177 4.20 6.51 11.19
N TRP A 178 4.75 7.01 12.26
CA TRP A 178 5.24 8.38 12.37
C TRP A 178 6.38 8.48 13.38
N GLY A 179 7.09 9.59 13.33
CA GLY A 179 8.15 9.88 14.29
C GLY A 179 8.51 11.37 14.33
N GLU A 180 9.61 11.65 14.98
CA GLU A 180 10.23 12.96 15.03
C GLU A 180 11.76 12.80 15.03
N GLU A 181 12.46 13.58 14.23
CA GLU A 181 13.91 13.64 14.17
C GLU A 181 14.37 15.09 14.08
N ASN A 182 15.26 15.52 14.97
CA ASN A 182 15.78 16.88 15.05
C ASN A 182 14.68 17.97 15.09
N GLY A 183 13.56 17.70 15.76
CA GLY A 183 12.41 18.58 15.86
C GLY A 183 11.47 18.58 14.65
N VAL A 184 11.79 17.81 13.61
CA VAL A 184 10.93 17.64 12.43
C VAL A 184 10.08 16.40 12.59
N LYS A 185 8.77 16.57 12.64
CA LYS A 185 7.80 15.47 12.69
C LYS A 185 7.59 14.89 11.30
N TYR A 186 7.48 13.55 11.21
CA TYR A 186 7.33 12.89 9.93
C TYR A 186 6.33 11.74 9.96
N TRP A 187 5.84 11.38 8.78
CA TRP A 187 5.18 10.13 8.47
C TRP A 187 6.20 9.13 7.93
N LEU A 188 6.17 7.90 8.43
CA LEU A 188 6.97 6.79 7.89
C LEU A 188 6.11 6.01 6.90
N VAL A 189 6.58 5.91 5.67
CA VAL A 189 5.86 5.28 4.56
C VAL A 189 6.70 4.17 3.95
N LYS A 190 6.10 2.99 3.82
CA LYS A 190 6.66 1.85 3.10
C LYS A 190 6.35 1.99 1.62
N ASN A 191 7.36 1.84 0.78
CA ASN A 191 7.25 1.84 -0.68
C ASN A 191 7.32 0.43 -1.26
N SER A 192 7.05 0.30 -2.55
CA SER A 192 7.12 -0.93 -3.35
C SER A 192 8.20 -0.91 -4.42
N TYR A 193 9.33 -0.22 -4.16
CA TYR A 193 10.48 -0.13 -5.09
C TYR A 193 11.68 -0.97 -4.66
N GLY A 194 11.46 -1.95 -3.78
CA GLY A 194 12.50 -2.83 -3.26
C GLY A 194 13.34 -2.21 -2.15
N LEU A 195 14.20 -3.04 -1.55
CA LEU A 195 15.06 -2.67 -0.41
C LEU A 195 16.16 -1.66 -0.77
N GLY A 196 16.50 -1.54 -2.05
CA GLY A 196 17.48 -0.58 -2.54
C GLY A 196 16.96 0.86 -2.64
N PHE A 197 15.66 1.07 -2.49
CA PHE A 197 15.06 2.39 -2.49
C PHE A 197 15.17 3.03 -1.10
N GLY A 198 15.59 4.28 -1.06
CA GLY A 198 15.56 5.14 0.12
C GLY A 198 16.12 4.48 1.39
N GLU A 199 15.37 4.55 2.46
CA GLU A 199 15.74 3.98 3.76
C GLU A 199 15.27 2.51 3.87
N ASN A 200 15.95 1.60 3.18
CA ASN A 200 15.60 0.17 3.10
C ASN A 200 14.16 -0.09 2.62
N GLY A 201 13.74 0.63 1.60
CA GLY A 201 12.39 0.52 1.02
C GLY A 201 11.35 1.45 1.63
N TYR A 202 11.77 2.31 2.56
CA TYR A 202 10.91 3.30 3.21
C TYR A 202 11.34 4.72 2.84
N PHE A 203 10.42 5.65 3.06
CA PHE A 203 10.71 7.09 2.99
C PHE A 203 9.94 7.84 4.08
N ARG A 204 10.42 9.05 4.37
CA ARG A 204 9.82 9.90 5.41
C ARG A 204 9.30 11.19 4.81
N LEU A 205 8.04 11.49 5.06
CA LEU A 205 7.39 12.74 4.66
C LEU A 205 7.20 13.65 5.87
N GLU A 206 7.53 14.92 5.75
CA GLU A 206 7.25 15.90 6.81
C GLU A 206 5.75 15.87 7.16
N ARG A 207 5.48 15.70 8.44
CA ARG A 207 4.16 15.83 9.00
C ARG A 207 3.94 17.28 9.42
N ALA A 208 3.60 18.11 8.45
CA ALA A 208 3.36 19.53 8.65
C ALA A 208 2.36 19.78 9.78
N ALA A 209 2.52 20.89 10.48
CA ALA A 209 1.48 21.38 11.38
C ALA A 209 0.16 21.51 10.60
N PRO A 210 -1.02 21.29 11.24
CA PRO A 210 -2.29 21.55 10.60
C PRO A 210 -2.25 22.98 10.03
N SER A 211 -2.60 23.14 8.74
CA SER A 211 -2.89 24.48 8.23
C SER A 211 -3.93 25.09 9.15
N PRO A 212 -3.73 26.33 9.63
CA PRO A 212 -4.86 27.04 10.21
C PRO A 212 -5.93 27.14 9.11
N ASP A 213 -7.12 26.67 9.43
CA ASP A 213 -8.33 26.79 8.60
C ASP A 213 -8.61 28.24 8.23
#